data_8d808d8496fb0054aad8d01c34e05605
#
_entry.id   8d808d8496fb0054aad8d01c34e05605
#
_cell.length_a   1.000
_cell.length_b   1.000
_cell.length_c   1.000
_cell.angle_alpha   90.00
_cell.angle_beta   90.00
_cell.angle_gamma   90.00
#
_symmetry.space_group_name_H-M   'P 1'
#
loop_
_entity.id
_entity.type
_entity.pdbx_description
1 polymer ?
#
loop_
_entity_poly.entity_id
_entity_poly.type
_entity_poly.pdbx_seq_one_letter_code
_entity_poly.pdbx_strand_id
1 'polypeptide(L)'
;MHFTIERKRLVKMLESVRRKLPGAKKKDKNVRIYACATRVFVEANGVTAGEEALVLRDGGCTQPMEQFLMLLKSYSTKENVTIEADERALKLFTTTLNVSDFTPDVKPPAKFFVGQVTDTWVSGGDK
;
A
#
# COMPACT_ATOMS: atom_id res chain seq x y z
N MET A 1 -1.62 6.96 -10.25
CA MET A 1 -2.24 6.02 -9.29
C MET A 1 -3.53 6.61 -8.74
N HIS A 2 -4.59 5.86 -8.80
CA HIS A 2 -5.87 6.32 -8.27
C HIS A 2 -6.71 5.09 -7.91
N PHE A 3 -7.03 4.93 -6.64
CA PHE A 3 -7.80 3.78 -6.18
C PHE A 3 -8.62 4.09 -4.93
N THR A 4 -9.64 3.26 -4.70
CA THR A 4 -10.45 3.30 -3.48
C THR A 4 -10.42 1.91 -2.85
N ILE A 5 -10.20 1.85 -1.55
CA ILE A 5 -10.12 0.61 -0.80
C ILE A 5 -10.73 0.82 0.59
N GLU A 6 -11.20 -0.26 1.21
CA GLU A 6 -11.62 -0.20 2.60
C GLU A 6 -10.42 0.14 3.48
N ARG A 7 -10.57 1.17 4.31
CA ARG A 7 -9.47 1.68 5.13
C ARG A 7 -8.86 0.59 6.03
N LYS A 8 -9.72 -0.21 6.67
CA LYS A 8 -9.25 -1.27 7.57
C LYS A 8 -8.41 -2.31 6.87
N ARG A 9 -8.75 -2.65 5.62
CA ARG A 9 -7.98 -3.61 4.84
C ARG A 9 -6.60 -3.07 4.52
N LEU A 10 -6.52 -1.82 4.12
CA LEU A 10 -5.23 -1.19 3.82
C LEU A 10 -4.36 -1.10 5.08
N VAL A 11 -4.94 -0.70 6.20
CA VAL A 11 -4.23 -0.64 7.48
C VAL A 11 -3.70 -2.02 7.87
N LYS A 12 -4.51 -3.06 7.75
CA LYS A 12 -4.09 -4.42 8.10
C LYS A 12 -2.94 -4.92 7.22
N MET A 13 -3.00 -4.62 5.92
CA MET A 13 -1.89 -4.97 5.02
C MET A 13 -0.60 -4.29 5.45
N LEU A 14 -0.67 -2.99 5.68
CA LEU A 14 0.50 -2.21 6.08
C LEU A 14 1.07 -2.70 7.41
N GLU A 15 0.23 -2.95 8.39
CA GLU A 15 0.68 -3.46 9.69
C GLU A 15 1.33 -4.83 9.57
N SER A 16 0.78 -5.71 8.75
CA SER A 16 1.33 -7.05 8.57
C SER A 16 2.69 -7.03 7.88
N VAL A 17 2.86 -6.17 6.89
CA VAL A 17 4.15 -5.97 6.22
C VAL A 17 5.15 -5.34 7.19
N ARG A 18 4.70 -4.35 7.98
CA ARG A 18 5.53 -3.68 8.97
C ARG A 18 6.11 -4.65 10.00
N ARG A 19 5.33 -5.63 10.42
CA ARG A 19 5.81 -6.63 11.39
C ARG A 19 7.00 -7.45 10.89
N LYS A 20 7.19 -7.53 9.57
CA LYS A 20 8.31 -8.27 8.98
C LYS A 20 9.56 -7.42 8.79
N LEU A 21 9.51 -6.12 9.13
CA LEU A 21 10.67 -5.26 9.02
C LEU A 21 11.61 -5.48 10.21
N PRO A 22 12.94 -5.29 10.02
CA PRO A 22 13.89 -5.34 11.12
C PRO A 22 13.51 -4.34 12.21
N GLY A 23 13.47 -4.78 13.46
CA GLY A 23 12.97 -3.98 14.57
C GLY A 23 13.65 -2.63 14.75
N ALA A 24 14.96 -2.61 14.69
CA ALA A 24 15.74 -1.39 14.92
C ALA A 24 15.56 -0.32 13.86
N LYS A 25 15.07 -0.71 12.67
CA LYS A 25 14.96 0.19 11.54
C LYS A 25 13.52 0.42 11.07
N LYS A 26 12.54 -0.01 11.83
CA LYS A 26 11.13 0.13 11.43
C LYS A 26 10.72 1.58 11.17
N LYS A 27 11.21 2.50 11.98
CA LYS A 27 10.83 3.92 11.88
C LYS A 27 11.34 4.59 10.61
N ASP A 28 12.44 4.08 10.07
CA ASP A 28 13.09 4.69 8.91
C ASP A 28 12.76 3.99 7.60
N LYS A 29 11.86 3.00 7.64
CA LYS A 29 11.55 2.24 6.45
C LYS A 29 10.46 2.88 5.63
N ASN A 30 10.60 2.74 4.33
CA ASN A 30 9.60 3.16 3.37
C ASN A 30 8.76 1.96 2.95
N VAL A 31 7.56 2.24 2.50
CA VAL A 31 6.69 1.25 1.90
C VAL A 31 6.42 1.64 0.46
N ARG A 32 6.45 0.67 -0.42
CA ARG A 32 6.03 0.84 -1.82
C ARG A 32 4.55 0.52 -1.90
N ILE A 33 3.77 1.45 -2.42
CA ILE A 33 2.32 1.30 -2.59
C ILE A 33 2.03 1.38 -4.08
N TYR A 34 1.35 0.39 -4.62
CA TYR A 34 0.99 0.46 -6.04
C TYR A 34 -0.36 -0.20 -6.30
N ALA A 35 -1.03 0.33 -7.31
CA ALA A 35 -2.32 -0.16 -7.76
C ALA A 35 -2.15 -0.69 -9.18
N CYS A 36 -2.64 -1.89 -9.42
CA CYS A 36 -2.53 -2.52 -10.73
C CYS A 36 -3.78 -3.36 -10.99
N ALA A 37 -4.44 -3.09 -12.09
CA ALA A 37 -5.66 -3.80 -12.51
C ALA A 37 -6.77 -3.67 -11.47
N THR A 38 -6.96 -4.68 -10.61
CA THR A 38 -8.06 -4.72 -9.65
C THR A 38 -7.57 -4.80 -8.20
N ARG A 39 -6.26 -4.60 -7.97
CA ARG A 39 -5.68 -4.76 -6.65
C ARG A 39 -4.76 -3.63 -6.27
N VAL A 40 -4.64 -3.42 -4.97
CA VAL A 40 -3.62 -2.56 -4.37
C VAL A 40 -2.63 -3.45 -3.65
N PHE A 41 -1.34 -3.13 -3.82
CA PHE A 41 -0.25 -3.87 -3.20
C PHE A 41 0.58 -2.94 -2.33
N VAL A 42 1.06 -3.48 -1.22
CA VAL A 42 2.03 -2.79 -0.36
C VAL A 42 3.23 -3.70 -0.18
N GLU A 43 4.42 -3.14 -0.32
CA GLU A 43 5.66 -3.91 -0.29
C GLU A 43 6.72 -3.19 0.52
N ALA A 44 7.41 -3.94 1.38
CA ALA A 44 8.58 -3.46 2.10
C ALA A 44 9.47 -4.66 2.42
N ASN A 45 10.78 -4.46 2.27
CA ASN A 45 11.78 -5.48 2.62
C ASN A 45 11.52 -6.84 1.94
N GLY A 46 11.06 -6.80 0.69
CA GLY A 46 10.81 -8.02 -0.07
C GLY A 46 9.52 -8.74 0.27
N VAL A 47 8.70 -8.19 1.15
CA VAL A 47 7.42 -8.78 1.54
C VAL A 47 6.29 -7.96 0.94
N THR A 48 5.39 -8.61 0.22
CA THR A 48 4.30 -7.95 -0.49
C THR A 48 2.96 -8.52 -0.03
N ALA A 49 2.02 -7.63 0.29
CA ALA A 49 0.63 -7.98 0.53
C ALA A 49 -0.24 -7.27 -0.50
N GLY A 50 -1.35 -7.88 -0.86
CA GLY A 50 -2.27 -7.30 -1.84
C GLY A 50 -3.72 -7.59 -1.48
N GLU A 51 -4.60 -6.67 -1.90
CA GLU A 51 -6.02 -6.80 -1.62
C GLU A 51 -6.82 -6.20 -2.77
N GLU A 52 -8.02 -6.69 -2.98
CA GLU A 52 -8.90 -6.14 -4.00
C GLU A 52 -9.27 -4.70 -3.68
N ALA A 53 -9.38 -3.90 -4.73
CA ALA A 53 -9.72 -2.49 -4.61
C ALA A 53 -10.33 -2.01 -5.91
N LEU A 54 -10.99 -0.86 -5.86
CA LEU A 54 -11.46 -0.19 -7.06
C LEU A 54 -10.29 0.63 -7.59
N VAL A 55 -9.65 0.16 -8.65
CA VAL A 55 -8.51 0.84 -9.25
C VAL A 55 -8.99 1.58 -10.49
N LEU A 56 -8.85 2.91 -10.46
CA LEU A 56 -9.24 3.78 -11.57
C LEU A 56 -8.04 4.10 -12.46
N ARG A 57 -6.83 4.06 -11.92
CA ARG A 57 -5.61 4.31 -12.67
C ARG A 57 -4.45 3.58 -12.00
N ASP A 58 -3.70 2.81 -12.78
CA ASP A 58 -2.52 2.12 -12.28
C ASP A 58 -1.42 3.11 -11.91
N GLY A 59 -0.51 2.67 -11.08
CA GLY A 59 0.65 3.45 -10.70
C GLY A 59 1.16 3.05 -9.32
N GLY A 60 2.34 3.53 -8.97
CA GLY A 60 2.92 3.25 -7.68
C GLY A 60 3.82 4.37 -7.18
N CYS A 61 4.00 4.44 -5.88
CA CYS A 61 4.87 5.42 -5.25
C CYS A 61 5.40 4.87 -3.93
N THR A 62 6.38 5.57 -3.39
CA THR A 62 7.00 5.22 -2.11
C THR A 62 6.61 6.24 -1.06
N GLN A 63 6.28 5.76 0.14
CA GLN A 63 5.91 6.59 1.29
C GLN A 63 6.65 6.11 2.54
N PRO A 64 6.96 7.01 3.47
CA PRO A 64 7.43 6.58 4.79
C PRO A 64 6.35 5.76 5.48
N MET A 65 6.70 4.54 5.88
CA MET A 65 5.75 3.57 6.43
C MET A 65 4.98 4.11 7.64
N GLU A 66 5.69 4.59 8.64
CA GLU A 66 5.06 5.03 9.89
C GLU A 66 4.15 6.23 9.67
N GLN A 67 4.59 7.20 8.90
CA GLN A 67 3.81 8.40 8.62
C GLN A 67 2.53 8.06 7.87
N PHE A 68 2.63 7.20 6.86
CA PHE A 68 1.48 6.81 6.05
C PHE A 68 0.46 6.02 6.88
N LEU A 69 0.96 5.09 7.69
CA LEU A 69 0.10 4.27 8.55
C LEU A 69 -0.62 5.13 9.60
N MET A 70 0.10 6.06 10.24
CA MET A 70 -0.50 6.98 11.19
C MET A 70 -1.59 7.84 10.55
N LEU A 71 -1.34 8.31 9.34
CA LEU A 71 -2.31 9.12 8.62
C LEU A 71 -3.59 8.33 8.36
N LEU A 72 -3.48 7.09 7.90
CA LEU A 72 -4.65 6.25 7.67
C LEU A 72 -5.44 6.00 8.97
N LYS A 73 -4.74 5.77 10.07
CA LYS A 73 -5.38 5.55 11.36
C LYS A 73 -6.07 6.81 11.90
N SER A 74 -5.57 7.99 11.54
CA SER A 74 -6.17 9.25 11.98
C SER A 74 -7.57 9.48 11.41
N TYR A 75 -7.88 8.83 10.29
CA TYR A 75 -9.21 8.90 9.68
C TYR A 75 -10.08 7.71 10.11
N SER A 76 -10.07 7.39 11.41
CA SER A 76 -10.71 6.20 11.96
C SER A 76 -12.22 6.10 11.72
N THR A 77 -12.90 7.22 11.46
CA THR A 77 -14.34 7.23 11.17
C THR A 77 -14.66 6.94 9.70
N LYS A 78 -13.64 6.92 8.83
CA LYS A 78 -13.85 6.67 7.40
C LYS A 78 -13.77 5.18 7.10
N GLU A 79 -14.78 4.67 6.43
CA GLU A 79 -14.84 3.26 6.06
C GLU A 79 -13.97 2.97 4.85
N ASN A 80 -14.03 3.85 3.85
CA ASN A 80 -13.26 3.73 2.63
C ASN A 80 -12.31 4.92 2.48
N VAL A 81 -11.19 4.68 1.80
CA VAL A 81 -10.24 5.75 1.47
C VAL A 81 -10.02 5.75 -0.04
N THR A 82 -9.93 6.94 -0.60
CA THR A 82 -9.54 7.15 -2.00
C THR A 82 -8.18 7.84 -2.00
N ILE A 83 -7.24 7.24 -2.70
CA ILE A 83 -5.88 7.75 -2.79
C ILE A 83 -5.56 8.04 -4.24
N GLU A 84 -5.08 9.25 -4.50
CA GLU A 84 -4.57 9.66 -5.79
C GLU A 84 -3.12 10.10 -5.64
N ALA A 85 -2.28 9.71 -6.59
CA ALA A 85 -0.89 10.15 -6.60
C ALA A 85 -0.38 10.35 -8.02
N ASP A 86 0.50 11.32 -8.15
CA ASP A 86 1.29 11.55 -9.35
C ASP A 86 2.76 11.73 -8.91
N GLU A 87 3.63 12.19 -9.81
CA GLU A 87 5.03 12.37 -9.47
C GLU A 87 5.29 13.45 -8.43
N ARG A 88 4.30 14.26 -8.09
CA ARG A 88 4.45 15.39 -7.16
C ARG A 88 3.88 15.11 -5.79
N ALA A 89 2.68 14.52 -5.74
CA ALA A 89 1.95 14.45 -4.48
C ALA A 89 1.01 13.25 -4.43
N LEU A 90 0.78 12.80 -3.21
CA LEU A 90 -0.26 11.83 -2.88
C LEU A 90 -1.33 12.55 -2.09
N LYS A 91 -2.58 12.41 -2.50
CA LYS A 91 -3.73 13.01 -1.83
C LYS A 91 -4.57 11.95 -1.14
N LEU A 92 -4.86 12.19 0.12
CA LEU A 92 -5.70 11.34 0.95
C LEU A 92 -6.63 12.28 1.74
N PHE A 93 -7.90 12.33 1.37
CA PHE A 93 -8.87 13.28 1.91
C PHE A 93 -8.35 14.72 1.80
N THR A 94 -8.18 15.43 2.93
CA THR A 94 -7.69 16.81 2.95
C THR A 94 -6.17 16.89 3.09
N THR A 95 -5.49 15.75 3.17
CA THR A 95 -4.04 15.70 3.40
C THR A 95 -3.31 15.46 2.09
N THR A 96 -2.20 16.18 1.90
CA THR A 96 -1.32 15.99 0.76
C THR A 96 0.07 15.62 1.28
N LEU A 97 0.63 14.54 0.76
CA LEU A 97 1.96 14.04 1.11
C LEU A 97 2.89 14.13 -0.08
N ASN A 98 4.19 14.24 0.20
CA ASN A 98 5.20 14.17 -0.83
C ASN A 98 5.30 12.73 -1.37
N VAL A 99 5.66 12.62 -2.64
CA VAL A 99 5.80 11.33 -3.31
C VAL A 99 7.25 11.10 -3.69
N SER A 100 7.72 9.88 -3.48
CA SER A 100 9.02 9.42 -3.96
C SER A 100 8.80 8.28 -4.95
N ASP A 101 9.71 8.15 -5.91
CA ASP A 101 9.76 7.01 -6.83
C ASP A 101 8.44 6.67 -7.49
N PHE A 102 7.75 7.68 -8.00
CA PHE A 102 6.49 7.46 -8.68
C PHE A 102 6.70 6.76 -10.01
N THR A 103 5.90 5.71 -10.26
CA THR A 103 5.86 5.01 -11.55
C THR A 103 4.43 4.92 -12.03
N PRO A 104 4.15 5.39 -13.28
CA PRO A 104 2.78 5.29 -13.81
C PRO A 104 2.42 3.88 -14.27
N ASP A 105 3.42 3.11 -14.69
CA ASP A 105 3.21 1.75 -15.20
C ASP A 105 3.80 0.75 -14.21
N VAL A 106 2.94 -0.08 -13.64
CA VAL A 106 3.35 -1.10 -12.67
C VAL A 106 2.80 -2.45 -13.11
N LYS A 107 3.47 -3.51 -12.68
CA LYS A 107 3.05 -4.89 -12.96
C LYS A 107 2.68 -5.56 -11.65
N PRO A 108 1.70 -6.49 -11.67
CA PRO A 108 1.40 -7.25 -10.47
C PRO A 108 2.60 -8.09 -10.05
N PRO A 109 2.81 -8.28 -8.75
CA PRO A 109 3.92 -9.12 -8.28
C PRO A 109 3.68 -10.57 -8.64
N ALA A 110 4.78 -11.33 -8.79
CA ALA A 110 4.69 -12.76 -9.08
C ALA A 110 4.01 -13.52 -7.96
N LYS A 111 4.21 -13.08 -6.72
CA LYS A 111 3.55 -13.67 -5.56
C LYS A 111 3.35 -12.60 -4.49
N PHE A 112 2.32 -12.77 -3.70
CA PHE A 112 1.99 -11.84 -2.63
C PHE A 112 1.07 -12.52 -1.61
N PHE A 113 1.02 -11.99 -0.40
CA PHE A 113 0.05 -12.44 0.60
C PHE A 113 -1.27 -11.72 0.36
N VAL A 114 -2.37 -12.47 0.34
CA VAL A 114 -3.70 -11.87 0.18
C VAL A 114 -4.15 -11.31 1.53
N GLY A 115 -4.38 -9.99 1.57
CA GLY A 115 -4.85 -9.29 2.75
C GLY A 115 -3.78 -9.04 3.78
N GLN A 116 -3.30 -10.08 4.44
CA GLN A 116 -2.30 -9.97 5.50
C GLN A 116 -1.16 -10.94 5.27
N VAL A 117 0.02 -10.53 5.69
CA VAL A 117 1.20 -11.40 5.64
C VAL A 117 1.03 -12.53 6.66
N THR A 118 1.16 -13.75 6.18
CA THR A 118 1.11 -14.96 6.99
C THR A 118 2.42 -15.73 6.80
N ASP A 119 2.49 -16.95 7.34
CA ASP A 119 3.67 -17.76 7.17
C ASP A 119 3.72 -18.47 5.82
N THR A 120 2.61 -18.49 5.10
CA THR A 120 2.50 -19.18 3.81
C THR A 120 2.24 -18.19 2.69
N TRP A 121 3.10 -18.22 1.67
CA TRP A 121 2.91 -17.40 0.48
C TRP A 121 1.72 -17.87 -0.35
N VAL A 122 0.99 -16.90 -0.89
CA VAL A 122 -0.06 -17.15 -1.86
C VAL A 122 0.37 -16.50 -3.17
N SER A 123 0.46 -17.30 -4.23
CA SER A 123 0.82 -16.77 -5.53
C SER A 123 -0.37 -16.09 -6.19
N GLY A 124 -0.20 -14.84 -6.61
CA GLY A 124 -1.25 -14.10 -7.30
C GLY A 124 -1.53 -14.61 -8.70
N GLY A 125 -0.54 -15.26 -9.32
CA GLY A 125 -0.67 -15.76 -10.66
C GLY A 125 -1.12 -17.21 -10.77
N ASP A 126 -1.18 -17.93 -9.67
CA ASP A 126 -1.44 -19.36 -9.64
C ASP A 126 -2.91 -19.72 -9.45
N LYS A 127 -3.75 -18.76 -9.41
CA LYS A 127 -5.16 -19.01 -9.06
C LYS A 127 -6.08 -18.76 -10.22
#